data_003a83afe2b906bc3aca5c18e525a3c0
#
_entry.id   003a83afe2b906bc3aca5c18e525a3c0
#
_cell.length_a   1.000
_cell.length_b   1.000
_cell.length_c   1.000
_cell.angle_alpha   90.00
_cell.angle_beta   90.00
_cell.angle_gamma   90.00
#
_symmetry.space_group_name_H-M   'P 1'
#
loop_
_entity.id
_entity.type
_entity.pdbx_description
1 polymer ?
#
loop_
_entity_poly.entity_id
_entity_poly.type
_entity_poly.pdbx_seq_one_letter_code
_entity_poly.pdbx_strand_id
1 'polypeptide(L)'
;VESSDKFERDGSTIYYKLNLNFVQAALGDSVEIPTVHGDVELTIPEGTQTGKRFRLRGKGAPSLRGGSMGDQYVTVNVVTPTGLNDKQKAALKDFAAAGNITVTPKKKGFFDKMKDAFEGE
;
A
#
# COMPACT_ATOMS: atom_id res chain seq x y z
N VAL A 1 27.34 -5.74 2.66
CA VAL A 1 26.20 -5.01 3.20
C VAL A 1 25.17 -5.98 3.69
N GLU A 2 24.71 -5.70 4.86
CA GLU A 2 23.63 -6.50 5.36
C GLU A 2 22.36 -6.25 4.62
N SER A 3 21.66 -7.30 4.34
CA SER A 3 20.35 -7.11 3.75
C SER A 3 19.42 -6.60 4.82
N SER A 4 18.60 -5.67 4.40
CA SER A 4 17.56 -5.13 5.25
C SER A 4 16.34 -6.04 5.14
N ASP A 5 15.53 -6.07 6.20
CA ASP A 5 14.27 -6.78 6.11
C ASP A 5 13.39 -6.23 5.01
N LYS A 6 13.64 -4.98 4.60
CA LYS A 6 12.81 -4.32 3.61
C LYS A 6 13.29 -4.51 2.20
N PHE A 7 14.53 -4.92 2.01
CA PHE A 7 15.12 -5.04 0.69
C PHE A 7 15.37 -6.49 0.36
N GLU A 8 15.05 -6.86 -0.87
CA GLU A 8 15.47 -8.13 -1.43
C GLU A 8 16.21 -7.83 -2.70
N ARG A 9 17.16 -8.69 -3.03
CA ARG A 9 18.01 -8.46 -4.18
C ARG A 9 18.02 -9.68 -5.07
N ASP A 10 17.92 -9.43 -6.37
CA ASP A 10 18.03 -10.47 -7.37
C ASP A 10 18.94 -9.93 -8.45
N GLY A 11 20.25 -10.33 -8.41
CA GLY A 11 21.21 -9.75 -9.30
C GLY A 11 21.39 -8.27 -9.00
N SER A 12 21.17 -7.44 -10.00
CA SER A 12 21.25 -5.99 -9.82
C SER A 12 19.89 -5.36 -9.53
N THR A 13 18.85 -6.17 -9.45
CA THR A 13 17.51 -5.67 -9.16
C THR A 13 17.25 -5.70 -7.67
N ILE A 14 16.71 -4.60 -7.15
CA ILE A 14 16.39 -4.48 -5.73
C ILE A 14 14.88 -4.42 -5.62
N TYR A 15 14.33 -5.14 -4.66
CA TYR A 15 12.90 -5.12 -4.37
C TYR A 15 12.68 -4.55 -2.98
N TYR A 16 11.78 -3.62 -2.89
CA TYR A 16 11.48 -2.94 -1.65
C TYR A 16 9.99 -2.99 -1.41
N LYS A 17 9.58 -3.32 -0.20
CA LYS A 17 8.18 -3.38 0.16
C LYS A 17 7.83 -2.13 0.94
N LEU A 18 6.90 -1.36 0.40
CA LEU A 18 6.48 -0.12 1.00
C LEU A 18 5.11 -0.30 1.63
N ASN A 19 5.03 -0.07 2.93
CA ASN A 19 3.76 -0.12 3.63
C ASN A 19 3.15 1.26 3.65
N LEU A 20 1.93 1.37 3.15
CA LEU A 20 1.18 2.61 3.18
C LEU A 20 -0.08 2.39 3.99
N ASN A 21 -0.52 3.43 4.68
CA ASN A 21 -1.86 3.36 5.24
C ASN A 21 -2.87 3.66 4.12
N PHE A 22 -4.14 3.33 4.37
CA PHE A 22 -5.09 3.47 3.28
C PHE A 22 -5.39 4.93 2.94
N VAL A 23 -5.14 5.84 3.86
CA VAL A 23 -5.34 7.26 3.56
C VAL A 23 -4.32 7.73 2.54
N GLN A 24 -3.05 7.34 2.72
CA GLN A 24 -2.01 7.67 1.75
C GLN A 24 -2.32 7.06 0.39
N ALA A 25 -2.81 5.82 0.39
CA ALA A 25 -3.11 5.16 -0.87
C ALA A 25 -4.31 5.79 -1.57
N ALA A 26 -5.31 6.22 -0.79
CA ALA A 26 -6.52 6.79 -1.36
C ALA A 26 -6.31 8.21 -1.87
N LEU A 27 -5.61 9.02 -1.09
CA LEU A 27 -5.45 10.43 -1.43
C LEU A 27 -4.18 10.70 -2.22
N GLY A 28 -3.25 9.75 -2.22
CA GLY A 28 -1.94 10.01 -2.78
C GLY A 28 -1.04 10.69 -1.76
N ASP A 29 0.24 10.57 -1.98
CA ASP A 29 1.22 11.14 -1.06
C ASP A 29 2.57 11.13 -1.75
N SER A 30 3.51 11.88 -1.20
CA SER A 30 4.91 11.78 -1.58
C SER A 30 5.65 11.15 -0.44
N VAL A 31 6.34 10.07 -0.71
CA VAL A 31 7.08 9.36 0.33
C VAL A 31 8.51 9.21 -0.09
N GLU A 32 9.40 9.17 0.88
CA GLU A 32 10.80 8.94 0.61
C GLU A 32 11.10 7.46 0.69
N ILE A 33 11.73 6.96 -0.36
CA ILE A 33 12.06 5.55 -0.47
C ILE A 33 13.57 5.42 -0.34
N PRO A 34 14.05 4.63 0.60
CA PRO A 34 15.49 4.39 0.67
C PRO A 34 15.95 3.54 -0.50
N THR A 35 17.07 3.92 -1.08
CA THR A 35 17.71 3.12 -2.11
C THR A 35 19.16 2.96 -1.72
N VAL A 36 19.86 2.10 -2.45
CA VAL A 36 21.29 1.94 -2.19
C VAL A 36 22.08 3.19 -2.61
N HIS A 37 21.43 4.13 -3.28
CA HIS A 37 22.03 5.38 -3.70
C HIS A 37 21.53 6.58 -2.93
N GLY A 38 20.83 6.35 -1.81
CA GLY A 38 20.24 7.43 -1.03
C GLY A 38 18.74 7.43 -1.16
N ASP A 39 18.11 8.36 -0.50
CA ASP A 39 16.64 8.43 -0.49
C ASP A 39 16.15 9.09 -1.76
N VAL A 40 15.02 8.58 -2.25
CA VAL A 40 14.37 9.09 -3.46
C VAL A 40 12.93 9.36 -3.12
N GLU A 41 12.42 10.49 -3.57
CA GLU A 41 11.02 10.82 -3.37
C GLU A 41 10.18 10.11 -4.42
N LEU A 42 9.16 9.42 -3.96
CA LEU A 42 8.23 8.71 -4.84
C LEU A 42 6.85 9.28 -4.65
N THR A 43 6.23 9.70 -5.75
CA THR A 43 4.87 10.20 -5.71
C THR A 43 3.91 9.04 -5.86
N ILE A 44 3.05 8.89 -4.87
CA ILE A 44 2.02 7.85 -4.87
C ILE A 44 0.74 8.48 -5.40
N PRO A 45 0.21 8.02 -6.53
CA PRO A 45 -1.01 8.62 -7.07
C PRO A 45 -2.23 8.23 -6.25
N GLU A 46 -3.27 9.04 -6.39
CA GLU A 46 -4.54 8.76 -5.73
C GLU A 46 -5.06 7.41 -6.20
N GLY A 47 -5.63 6.65 -5.28
CA GLY A 47 -6.25 5.39 -5.63
C GLY A 47 -5.29 4.25 -5.85
N THR A 48 -4.09 4.36 -5.33
CA THR A 48 -3.10 3.29 -5.47
C THR A 48 -3.57 2.06 -4.70
N GLN A 49 -3.56 0.93 -5.38
CA GLN A 49 -4.01 -0.33 -4.80
C GLN A 49 -2.84 -1.12 -4.24
N THR A 50 -3.15 -1.98 -3.27
CA THR A 50 -2.12 -2.88 -2.76
C THR A 50 -1.64 -3.77 -3.90
N GLY A 51 -0.34 -4.06 -3.90
CA GLY A 51 0.26 -4.84 -4.97
C GLY A 51 0.79 -4.01 -6.12
N LYS A 52 0.50 -2.72 -6.15
CA LYS A 52 1.04 -1.85 -7.19
C LYS A 52 2.55 -1.80 -7.07
N ARG A 53 3.22 -1.87 -8.21
CA ARG A 53 4.67 -1.86 -8.25
C ARG A 53 5.14 -0.63 -9.03
N PHE A 54 6.08 0.09 -8.43
CA PHE A 54 6.73 1.23 -9.07
C PHE A 54 8.16 0.87 -9.38
N ARG A 55 8.66 1.39 -10.49
CA ARG A 55 10.02 1.12 -10.92
C ARG A 55 10.84 2.38 -10.75
N LEU A 56 11.95 2.24 -10.02
CA LEU A 56 12.91 3.33 -9.86
C LEU A 56 14.12 2.99 -10.71
N ARG A 57 14.17 3.59 -11.87
CA ARG A 57 15.21 3.28 -12.84
C ARG A 57 16.57 3.68 -12.32
N GLY A 58 17.52 2.77 -12.50
CA GLY A 58 18.90 3.06 -12.16
C GLY A 58 19.17 3.13 -10.68
N LYS A 59 18.21 2.73 -9.83
CA LYS A 59 18.38 2.79 -8.38
C LYS A 59 18.69 1.44 -7.77
N GLY A 60 18.88 0.43 -8.60
CA GLY A 60 19.27 -0.87 -8.12
C GLY A 60 20.76 -0.97 -7.87
N ALA A 61 21.24 -2.19 -7.73
CA ALA A 61 22.64 -2.44 -7.48
C ALA A 61 23.44 -2.37 -8.78
N PRO A 62 24.74 -2.19 -8.70
CA PRO A 62 25.56 -2.24 -9.90
C PRO A 62 25.51 -3.62 -10.53
N SER A 63 25.54 -3.64 -11.84
CA SER A 63 25.58 -4.89 -12.57
C SER A 63 26.92 -5.57 -12.32
N LEU A 64 26.90 -6.88 -12.19
CA LEU A 64 28.13 -7.64 -12.01
C LEU A 64 29.03 -7.58 -13.24
N ARG A 65 28.45 -7.30 -14.37
CA ARG A 65 29.21 -7.19 -15.60
C ARG A 65 29.71 -5.80 -15.88
N GLY A 66 29.45 -4.89 -14.92
CA GLY A 66 29.82 -3.51 -15.10
C GLY A 66 28.82 -2.79 -15.97
N GLY A 67 29.01 -1.51 -16.08
CA GLY A 67 28.14 -0.70 -16.90
C GLY A 67 27.02 -0.07 -16.12
N SER A 68 25.80 -0.43 -16.44
CA SER A 68 24.66 0.26 -15.87
C SER A 68 24.25 -0.31 -14.53
N MET A 69 23.53 0.49 -13.77
CA MET A 69 22.88 0.05 -12.55
C MET A 69 21.59 -0.66 -12.91
N GLY A 70 21.19 -1.57 -12.04
CA GLY A 70 19.88 -2.16 -12.16
C GLY A 70 18.81 -1.20 -11.66
N ASP A 71 17.63 -1.73 -11.46
CA ASP A 71 16.49 -0.92 -11.03
C ASP A 71 16.04 -1.36 -9.65
N GLN A 72 15.33 -0.47 -8.98
CA GLN A 72 14.67 -0.83 -7.73
C GLN A 72 13.16 -0.81 -7.97
N TYR A 73 12.50 -1.87 -7.54
CA TYR A 73 11.06 -1.94 -7.59
C TYR A 73 10.48 -1.74 -6.20
N VAL A 74 9.46 -0.92 -6.13
CA VAL A 74 8.76 -0.64 -4.89
C VAL A 74 7.37 -1.24 -5.01
N THR A 75 7.09 -2.24 -4.19
CA THR A 75 5.77 -2.87 -4.17
C THR A 75 4.99 -2.32 -3.00
N VAL A 76 3.82 -1.80 -3.29
CA VAL A 76 2.97 -1.18 -2.28
C VAL A 76 2.17 -2.24 -1.56
N ASN A 77 2.16 -2.14 -0.23
CA ASN A 77 1.32 -2.95 0.62
C ASN A 77 0.44 -2.00 1.43
N VAL A 78 -0.85 -1.97 1.14
CA VAL A 78 -1.77 -1.08 1.84
C VAL A 78 -2.26 -1.76 3.10
N VAL A 79 -2.03 -1.12 4.23
CA VAL A 79 -2.35 -1.69 5.52
C VAL A 79 -3.65 -1.06 6.03
N THR A 80 -4.59 -1.92 6.39
CA THR A 80 -5.84 -1.46 6.98
C THR A 80 -5.60 -1.11 8.44
N PRO A 81 -6.00 0.08 8.87
CA PRO A 81 -5.78 0.46 10.26
C PRO A 81 -6.64 -0.34 11.21
N THR A 82 -6.11 -0.55 12.40
CA THR A 82 -6.82 -1.25 13.45
C THR A 82 -6.81 -0.39 14.70
N GLY A 83 -7.59 -0.78 15.70
CA GLY A 83 -7.60 -0.05 16.96
C GLY A 83 -8.14 1.36 16.83
N LEU A 84 -9.14 1.54 15.98
CA LEU A 84 -9.68 2.88 15.72
C LEU A 84 -10.42 3.43 16.92
N ASN A 85 -10.24 4.73 17.18
CA ASN A 85 -11.03 5.39 18.21
C ASN A 85 -12.39 5.80 17.62
N ASP A 86 -13.25 6.33 18.49
CA ASP A 86 -14.61 6.64 18.06
C ASP A 86 -14.67 7.71 16.99
N LYS A 87 -13.78 8.70 17.08
CA LYS A 87 -13.75 9.75 16.06
C LYS A 87 -13.32 9.19 14.71
N GLN A 88 -12.34 8.29 14.71
CA GLN A 88 -11.90 7.68 13.46
C GLN A 88 -13.01 6.86 12.84
N LYS A 89 -13.73 6.11 13.67
CA LYS A 89 -14.83 5.32 13.15
C LYS A 89 -15.92 6.20 12.55
N ALA A 90 -16.22 7.30 13.23
CA ALA A 90 -17.23 8.23 12.72
C ALA A 90 -16.77 8.85 11.40
N ALA A 91 -15.50 9.21 11.33
CA ALA A 91 -14.97 9.81 10.11
C ALA A 91 -15.04 8.84 8.92
N LEU A 92 -14.76 7.58 9.17
CA LEU A 92 -14.85 6.60 8.11
C LEU A 92 -16.27 6.35 7.67
N LYS A 93 -17.20 6.38 8.60
CA LYS A 93 -18.62 6.28 8.24
C LYS A 93 -19.06 7.47 7.41
N ASP A 94 -18.59 8.66 7.77
CA ASP A 94 -18.89 9.84 7.00
C ASP A 94 -18.31 9.75 5.60
N PHE A 95 -17.10 9.24 5.50
CA PHE A 95 -16.47 9.04 4.20
C PHE A 95 -17.31 8.09 3.34
N ALA A 96 -17.75 7.00 3.93
CA ALA A 96 -18.53 6.02 3.19
C ALA A 96 -19.86 6.64 2.74
N ALA A 97 -20.51 7.39 3.61
CA ALA A 97 -21.78 8.02 3.28
C ALA A 97 -21.60 9.03 2.15
N ALA A 98 -20.52 9.79 2.18
CA ALA A 98 -20.27 10.80 1.17
C ALA A 98 -20.11 10.19 -0.22
N GLY A 99 -19.56 8.98 -0.29
CA GLY A 99 -19.36 8.32 -1.57
C GLY A 99 -20.40 7.27 -1.89
N ASN A 100 -21.46 7.20 -1.13
CA ASN A 100 -22.52 6.20 -1.32
C ASN A 100 -22.01 4.78 -1.17
N ILE A 101 -20.96 4.62 -0.39
CA ILE A 101 -20.41 3.30 -0.09
C ILE A 101 -21.21 2.71 1.07
N THR A 102 -21.70 1.50 0.88
CA THR A 102 -22.49 0.86 1.92
C THR A 102 -21.55 0.22 2.94
N VAL A 103 -21.54 0.77 4.15
CA VAL A 103 -20.75 0.21 5.24
C VAL A 103 -21.54 -0.87 5.93
N THR A 104 -22.78 -0.55 6.21
CA THR A 104 -23.67 -1.47 6.87
C THR A 104 -24.87 -1.67 5.97
N PRO A 105 -25.34 -2.89 5.82
CA PRO A 105 -26.52 -3.10 4.98
C PRO A 105 -27.67 -2.23 5.48
N LYS A 106 -28.19 -1.43 4.57
CA LYS A 106 -29.29 -0.52 4.92
C LYS A 106 -30.60 -1.25 5.02
N LYS A 107 -30.77 -2.23 4.16
CA LYS A 107 -32.01 -2.97 4.12
C LYS A 107 -31.91 -4.13 5.07
N LYS A 108 -32.93 -4.27 5.88
CA LYS A 108 -32.93 -5.31 6.88
C LYS A 108 -32.77 -6.70 6.25
N GLY A 109 -33.45 -6.93 5.15
CA GLY A 109 -33.34 -8.22 4.51
C GLY A 109 -31.92 -8.55 4.08
N PHE A 110 -31.25 -7.57 3.55
CA PHE A 110 -29.86 -7.79 3.13
C PHE A 110 -28.98 -8.07 4.33
N PHE A 111 -29.16 -7.30 5.38
CA PHE A 111 -28.40 -7.49 6.59
C PHE A 111 -28.61 -8.89 7.16
N ASP A 112 -29.85 -9.32 7.20
CA ASP A 112 -30.16 -10.65 7.73
C ASP A 112 -29.49 -11.73 6.90
N LYS A 113 -29.49 -11.58 5.59
CA LYS A 113 -28.83 -12.54 4.73
C LYS A 113 -27.35 -12.63 4.99
N MET A 114 -26.70 -11.49 5.11
CA MET A 114 -25.27 -11.49 5.36
C MET A 114 -24.97 -12.08 6.72
N LYS A 115 -25.78 -11.77 7.69
CA LYS A 115 -25.56 -12.30 9.00
C LYS A 115 -25.67 -13.82 9.02
N ASP A 116 -26.70 -14.34 8.35
CA ASP A 116 -26.87 -15.77 8.27
C ASP A 116 -25.68 -16.44 7.59
N ALA A 117 -25.21 -15.84 6.51
CA ALA A 117 -24.09 -16.39 5.77
C ALA A 117 -22.83 -16.44 6.62
N PHE A 118 -22.56 -15.38 7.33
CA PHE A 118 -21.32 -15.31 8.09
C PHE A 118 -21.38 -16.08 9.38
N GLU A 119 -22.56 -16.30 9.90
CA GLU A 119 -22.70 -17.04 11.15
C GLU A 119 -23.00 -18.49 10.93
N GLY A 120 -23.14 -18.89 9.70
CA GLY A 120 -23.34 -20.29 9.39
C GLY A 120 -24.75 -20.78 9.62
N GLU A 121 -25.67 -19.90 9.80
CA GLU A 121 -27.08 -20.28 10.03
C GLU A 121 -27.89 -20.21 8.80
#